data_096499ef05e31be08efe45cb25a9dba2
#
_entry.id   096499ef05e31be08efe45cb25a9dba2
#
_cell.length_a   1.000
_cell.length_b   1.000
_cell.length_c   1.000
_cell.angle_alpha   90.00
_cell.angle_beta   90.00
_cell.angle_gamma   90.00
#
_symmetry.space_group_name_H-M   'P 1'
#
loop_
_entity.id
_entity.type
_entity.pdbx_description
1 polymer ?
#
loop_
_entity_poly.entity_id
_entity_poly.type
_entity_poly.pdbx_seq_one_letter_code
_entity_poly.pdbx_strand_id
1 'polypeptide(L)'
;MTGRAPCIIIFSLSLNLILVYGSNIYAQKNLSGNLGMPAAHVVTIGTDKVTVDDVTGFNTAGGDTILLIQMQGVKVLLDPFGSMQDKYGEPGLWEFLITQSVNTSTKEIVFKNELKNTYDTKGNIQIVKVPYYNSASVTNTLTVDGWDPDKKTGGVLALIIGRTLKLSADIDLTGKGFRGGNDDVGDGNCRSTNTTEYGKSYYSSDFTNAGFKGEGIANYTEYGYSLVPDYMKGYGPAFTGGGGGNGRYSGGGGGSHRGEGGDGGNEDALCFAPQGGGTGGFKGEHVSIMNRLFMGGGGGASTKAASGGTTGPGGNGGGIVIIVADSIIGNGCSIRVSGSPGADATGDAGAGGGGAGGSIAISVSSYGTTPIALYVNGGKGGDRNNQTGGEGGGGGGGLLWVKNDISPNITVNFTGGEAGFSYSAMAGSGNPGDKKLEFKANLNGFLFNSIRSSITGNQIDSVCSNMLPPLISGTTPVGGNEPYSYQWEKSYDLVTWEVVATGTKDYTPTVVETNTVYFRRIITDSSFPINLTDVSKPVQIIVQPFIKNNIVGTSDTICFAQNPPTFVSQAILQDGNGIYSFKWQVSTDDINYFLPVNDYTTEDYTPPPELKVTSWYRRTVTSGRCVDSS
;
A
#
# COMPACT_ATOMS: atom_id res chain seq x y z
N MET A 1 85.77 -52.10 31.23
CA MET A 1 85.37 -50.69 31.49
C MET A 1 84.35 -50.36 30.45
N THR A 2 83.19 -50.29 30.88
CA THR A 2 81.95 -50.36 30.15
C THR A 2 81.44 -48.97 29.80
N GLY A 3 81.39 -48.57 28.55
CA GLY A 3 80.73 -47.35 28.09
C GLY A 3 79.32 -47.67 27.59
N ARG A 4 78.29 -47.10 28.23
CA ARG A 4 76.89 -47.14 27.81
C ARG A 4 76.61 -46.01 26.82
N ALA A 5 76.05 -46.35 25.64
CA ALA A 5 75.52 -45.41 24.72
C ALA A 5 74.14 -44.91 25.18
N PRO A 6 73.76 -43.63 24.94
CA PRO A 6 72.43 -43.14 25.29
C PRO A 6 71.42 -43.48 24.21
N CYS A 7 70.23 -43.99 24.64
CA CYS A 7 69.01 -44.15 23.79
C CYS A 7 68.45 -42.78 23.39
N ILE A 8 68.38 -42.53 22.11
CA ILE A 8 67.61 -41.41 21.56
C ILE A 8 66.15 -41.88 21.41
N ILE A 9 65.26 -41.30 22.22
CA ILE A 9 63.82 -41.47 22.07
C ILE A 9 63.33 -40.43 21.05
N ILE A 10 62.93 -40.91 19.85
CA ILE A 10 62.30 -40.10 18.82
C ILE A 10 60.82 -40.01 19.21
N PHE A 11 60.37 -38.84 19.72
CA PHE A 11 58.94 -38.50 19.82
C PHE A 11 58.45 -38.11 18.40
N SER A 12 57.66 -38.97 17.77
CA SER A 12 56.87 -38.59 16.60
C SER A 12 55.67 -37.74 17.09
N LEU A 13 55.78 -36.43 16.92
CA LEU A 13 54.65 -35.52 17.11
C LEU A 13 53.75 -35.69 15.86
N SER A 14 52.71 -36.52 15.98
CA SER A 14 51.62 -36.53 15.01
C SER A 14 50.81 -35.21 15.22
N LEU A 15 51.09 -34.25 14.35
CA LEU A 15 50.30 -33.01 14.26
C LEU A 15 48.93 -33.38 13.69
N ASN A 16 47.96 -33.67 14.57
CA ASN A 16 46.58 -33.74 14.21
C ASN A 16 46.14 -32.31 13.83
N LEU A 17 46.17 -31.99 12.54
CA LEU A 17 45.52 -30.79 11.99
C LEU A 17 44.03 -30.99 12.16
N ILE A 18 43.48 -30.58 13.28
CA ILE A 18 42.05 -30.41 13.44
C ILE A 18 41.69 -29.24 12.54
N LEU A 19 41.22 -29.55 11.32
CA LEU A 19 40.45 -28.62 10.50
C LEU A 19 39.20 -28.27 11.28
N VAL A 20 39.29 -27.23 12.12
CA VAL A 20 38.12 -26.53 12.63
C VAL A 20 37.50 -25.90 11.39
N TYR A 21 36.54 -26.59 10.79
CA TYR A 21 35.55 -25.94 9.98
C TYR A 21 34.90 -24.92 10.89
N GLY A 22 35.37 -23.69 10.83
CA GLY A 22 34.68 -22.56 11.40
C GLY A 22 33.33 -22.47 10.69
N SER A 23 32.35 -23.22 11.18
CA SER A 23 30.97 -22.84 10.99
C SER A 23 30.89 -21.41 11.51
N ASN A 24 30.79 -20.44 10.64
CA ASN A 24 30.36 -19.11 11.00
C ASN A 24 29.00 -19.27 11.68
N ILE A 25 29.01 -19.49 12.99
CA ILE A 25 27.82 -19.39 13.81
C ILE A 25 27.49 -17.89 13.80
N TYR A 26 26.74 -17.48 12.79
CA TYR A 26 26.14 -16.15 12.82
C TYR A 26 25.29 -16.08 14.08
N ALA A 27 25.73 -15.25 15.02
CA ALA A 27 25.07 -15.12 16.30
C ALA A 27 23.59 -14.78 16.09
N GLN A 28 22.70 -15.58 16.67
CA GLN A 28 21.27 -15.33 16.65
C GLN A 28 21.00 -13.98 17.32
N LYS A 29 20.28 -13.07 16.66
CA LYS A 29 19.92 -11.78 17.23
C LYS A 29 18.79 -11.95 18.22
N ASN A 30 18.98 -11.52 19.46
CA ASN A 30 17.93 -11.45 20.46
C ASN A 30 17.13 -10.15 20.28
N LEU A 31 15.81 -10.28 20.23
CA LEU A 31 14.85 -9.17 20.10
C LEU A 31 13.98 -9.14 21.36
N SER A 32 13.77 -7.96 21.92
CA SER A 32 12.97 -7.80 23.14
C SER A 32 12.51 -6.35 23.34
N GLY A 33 11.40 -6.17 24.02
CA GLY A 33 10.86 -4.86 24.40
C GLY A 33 10.40 -4.03 23.20
N ASN A 34 10.42 -2.72 23.35
CA ASN A 34 10.15 -1.80 22.24
C ASN A 34 11.36 -1.75 21.30
N LEU A 35 11.16 -2.17 20.05
CA LEU A 35 12.26 -2.21 19.07
C LEU A 35 12.72 -0.81 18.61
N GLY A 36 11.92 0.23 18.85
CA GLY A 36 12.29 1.62 18.53
C GLY A 36 12.73 1.79 17.07
N MET A 37 11.95 1.25 16.13
CA MET A 37 12.30 1.31 14.71
C MET A 37 12.25 2.75 14.21
N PRO A 38 13.33 3.27 13.57
CA PRO A 38 13.28 4.60 12.97
C PRO A 38 12.14 4.68 11.96
N ALA A 39 11.29 5.69 12.12
CA ALA A 39 10.15 5.96 11.23
C ALA A 39 10.03 7.47 11.01
N ALA A 40 9.54 7.88 9.84
CA ALA A 40 9.35 9.27 9.48
C ALA A 40 8.11 9.46 8.61
N HIS A 41 7.45 10.60 8.75
CA HIS A 41 6.34 11.00 7.88
C HIS A 41 6.87 11.56 6.55
N VAL A 42 6.27 11.13 5.45
CA VAL A 42 6.62 11.58 4.10
C VAL A 42 5.90 12.89 3.78
N VAL A 43 6.67 13.95 3.56
CA VAL A 43 6.18 15.30 3.24
C VAL A 43 5.98 15.46 1.73
N THR A 44 6.95 15.01 0.93
CA THR A 44 6.84 15.00 -0.54
C THR A 44 7.29 13.67 -1.10
N ILE A 45 6.78 13.32 -2.27
CA ILE A 45 7.09 12.07 -2.95
C ILE A 45 7.47 12.33 -4.41
N GLY A 46 8.57 11.73 -4.86
CA GLY A 46 9.03 11.71 -6.24
C GLY A 46 8.92 10.30 -6.84
N THR A 47 9.58 10.09 -7.98
CA THR A 47 9.60 8.79 -8.65
C THR A 47 10.51 7.77 -7.95
N ASP A 48 11.63 8.22 -7.39
CA ASP A 48 12.67 7.42 -6.75
C ASP A 48 13.13 8.00 -5.40
N LYS A 49 12.39 8.96 -4.85
CA LYS A 49 12.77 9.66 -3.62
C LYS A 49 11.59 10.19 -2.83
N VAL A 50 11.83 10.46 -1.57
CA VAL A 50 10.90 11.15 -0.68
C VAL A 50 11.62 12.23 0.13
N THR A 51 10.88 13.28 0.51
CA THR A 51 11.31 14.19 1.59
C THR A 51 10.50 13.84 2.83
N VAL A 52 11.15 13.75 3.97
CA VAL A 52 10.52 13.36 5.23
C VAL A 52 10.65 14.47 6.29
N ASP A 53 9.89 14.35 7.36
CA ASP A 53 9.96 15.29 8.49
C ASP A 53 11.20 15.07 9.39
N ASP A 54 11.68 13.83 9.49
CA ASP A 54 12.88 13.47 10.26
C ASP A 54 13.67 12.35 9.58
N VAL A 55 14.99 12.46 9.56
CA VAL A 55 15.91 11.46 9.03
C VAL A 55 16.75 10.77 10.10
N THR A 56 16.42 10.99 11.38
CA THR A 56 17.15 10.40 12.50
C THR A 56 17.06 8.88 12.47
N GLY A 57 18.21 8.21 12.56
CA GLY A 57 18.29 6.74 12.55
C GLY A 57 18.37 6.11 11.16
N PHE A 58 18.25 6.88 10.07
CA PHE A 58 18.51 6.39 8.71
C PHE A 58 19.98 6.58 8.33
N ASN A 59 20.53 5.59 7.60
CA ASN A 59 21.95 5.60 7.21
C ASN A 59 22.20 6.60 6.06
N THR A 60 23.04 7.62 6.30
CA THR A 60 23.36 8.64 5.29
C THR A 60 24.06 8.09 4.05
N ALA A 61 24.82 7.00 4.19
CA ALA A 61 25.45 6.31 3.06
C ALA A 61 24.48 5.42 2.25
N GLY A 62 23.22 5.31 2.68
CA GLY A 62 22.26 4.40 2.08
C GLY A 62 22.41 2.95 2.51
N GLY A 63 21.69 2.06 1.86
CA GLY A 63 21.68 0.62 2.13
C GLY A 63 20.64 0.19 3.17
N ASP A 64 19.88 1.10 3.76
CA ASP A 64 18.78 0.72 4.64
C ASP A 64 17.62 0.16 3.84
N THR A 65 16.98 -0.87 4.36
CA THR A 65 15.68 -1.33 3.88
C THR A 65 14.58 -0.52 4.54
N ILE A 66 13.68 -0.03 3.72
CA ILE A 66 12.56 0.82 4.11
C ILE A 66 11.25 0.13 3.72
N LEU A 67 10.30 0.11 4.61
CA LEU A 67 8.89 -0.07 4.29
C LEU A 67 8.28 1.32 4.09
N LEU A 68 7.76 1.59 2.91
CA LEU A 68 6.95 2.77 2.62
C LEU A 68 5.48 2.31 2.63
N ILE A 69 4.63 2.99 3.41
CA ILE A 69 3.23 2.62 3.57
C ILE A 69 2.34 3.85 3.72
N GLN A 70 1.24 3.88 2.97
CA GLN A 70 0.21 4.91 3.08
C GLN A 70 -0.82 4.50 4.13
N MET A 71 -0.95 5.28 5.18
CA MET A 71 -1.75 4.92 6.35
C MET A 71 -3.22 5.30 6.21
N GLN A 72 -3.49 6.45 5.62
CA GLN A 72 -4.81 7.05 5.49
C GLN A 72 -5.07 7.52 4.06
N GLY A 73 -6.22 8.18 3.81
CA GLY A 73 -6.51 8.78 2.52
C GLY A 73 -7.96 8.60 2.06
N VAL A 74 -8.83 7.98 2.85
CA VAL A 74 -10.26 7.94 2.55
C VAL A 74 -10.85 9.33 2.81
N LYS A 75 -11.59 9.82 1.83
CA LYS A 75 -12.40 11.03 1.91
C LYS A 75 -13.85 10.63 2.17
N VAL A 76 -14.39 11.10 3.29
CA VAL A 76 -15.74 10.74 3.73
C VAL A 76 -16.74 11.78 3.23
N LEU A 77 -17.89 11.35 2.72
CA LEU A 77 -19.02 12.21 2.46
C LEU A 77 -19.59 12.74 3.77
N LEU A 78 -19.99 13.99 3.76
CA LEU A 78 -20.72 14.61 4.86
C LEU A 78 -22.23 14.26 4.82
N ASP A 79 -22.52 13.02 4.44
CA ASP A 79 -23.87 12.47 4.45
C ASP A 79 -24.20 11.83 5.80
N PRO A 80 -25.48 11.47 6.06
CA PRO A 80 -25.87 10.81 7.30
C PRO A 80 -25.10 9.52 7.63
N PHE A 81 -24.44 8.92 6.66
CA PHE A 81 -23.83 7.60 6.79
C PHE A 81 -22.29 7.63 6.88
N GLY A 82 -21.65 8.78 6.64
CA GLY A 82 -20.19 8.85 6.59
C GLY A 82 -19.57 7.95 5.51
N SER A 83 -20.27 7.80 4.37
CA SER A 83 -19.86 6.96 3.26
C SER A 83 -18.56 7.47 2.63
N MET A 84 -17.79 6.58 1.99
CA MET A 84 -16.63 6.99 1.23
C MET A 84 -17.06 7.81 0.01
N GLN A 85 -16.59 9.05 -0.09
CA GLN A 85 -16.79 9.90 -1.27
C GLN A 85 -15.71 9.62 -2.32
N ASP A 86 -14.44 9.57 -1.89
CA ASP A 86 -13.27 9.49 -2.75
C ASP A 86 -12.07 9.08 -1.89
N LYS A 87 -10.90 8.96 -2.49
CA LYS A 87 -9.67 8.67 -1.79
C LYS A 87 -8.50 9.48 -2.35
N TYR A 88 -7.57 9.82 -1.48
CA TYR A 88 -6.26 10.37 -1.82
C TYR A 88 -5.28 9.20 -1.91
N GLY A 89 -4.80 8.89 -3.11
CA GLY A 89 -3.97 7.72 -3.33
C GLY A 89 -4.69 6.42 -2.94
N GLU A 90 -3.93 5.50 -2.37
CA GLU A 90 -4.41 4.15 -2.08
C GLU A 90 -4.09 3.78 -0.61
N PRO A 91 -4.97 4.05 0.36
CA PRO A 91 -4.76 3.68 1.76
C PRO A 91 -4.40 2.21 1.92
N GLY A 92 -3.44 1.91 2.78
CA GLY A 92 -2.92 0.57 3.00
C GLY A 92 -1.97 0.06 1.92
N LEU A 93 -1.66 0.84 0.90
CA LEU A 93 -0.67 0.49 -0.11
C LEU A 93 0.73 0.56 0.50
N TRP A 94 1.58 -0.40 0.17
CA TRP A 94 2.90 -0.51 0.74
C TRP A 94 3.90 -1.15 -0.23
N GLU A 95 5.19 -0.87 -0.01
CA GLU A 95 6.29 -1.54 -0.68
C GLU A 95 7.59 -1.44 0.13
N PHE A 96 8.49 -2.42 -0.09
CA PHE A 96 9.86 -2.34 0.41
C PHE A 96 10.77 -1.65 -0.59
N LEU A 97 11.67 -0.80 -0.09
CA LEU A 97 12.63 -0.01 -0.85
C LEU A 97 14.00 -0.10 -0.19
N ILE A 98 15.07 0.13 -0.97
CA ILE A 98 16.42 0.27 -0.43
C ILE A 98 16.92 1.69 -0.67
N THR A 99 17.42 2.32 0.38
CA THR A 99 17.96 3.67 0.26
C THR A 99 19.27 3.66 -0.54
N GLN A 100 19.42 4.60 -1.44
CA GLN A 100 20.68 4.91 -2.12
C GLN A 100 21.49 5.92 -1.31
N SER A 101 20.82 6.95 -0.80
CA SER A 101 21.43 8.00 0.03
C SER A 101 20.39 8.72 0.88
N VAL A 102 20.83 9.34 1.96
CA VAL A 102 20.02 10.20 2.83
C VAL A 102 20.73 11.52 3.02
N ASN A 103 20.06 12.61 2.66
CA ASN A 103 20.54 13.98 2.86
C ASN A 103 19.92 14.57 4.13
N THR A 104 20.73 14.81 5.15
CA THR A 104 20.26 15.32 6.44
C THR A 104 19.84 16.78 6.41
N SER A 105 20.37 17.58 5.48
CA SER A 105 20.06 19.01 5.38
C SER A 105 18.71 19.25 4.68
N THR A 106 18.46 18.52 3.59
CA THR A 106 17.21 18.62 2.83
C THR A 106 16.15 17.61 3.30
N LYS A 107 16.54 16.69 4.20
CA LYS A 107 15.71 15.54 4.66
C LYS A 107 15.20 14.67 3.52
N GLU A 108 15.95 14.61 2.43
CA GLU A 108 15.64 13.81 1.26
C GLU A 108 16.26 12.41 1.39
N ILE A 109 15.46 11.40 1.10
CA ILE A 109 15.87 9.98 1.02
C ILE A 109 15.69 9.55 -0.42
N VAL A 110 16.78 9.18 -1.09
CA VAL A 110 16.77 8.65 -2.45
C VAL A 110 16.82 7.13 -2.40
N PHE A 111 16.00 6.48 -3.19
CA PHE A 111 15.95 5.02 -3.31
C PHE A 111 16.75 4.53 -4.51
N LYS A 112 17.23 3.30 -4.44
CA LYS A 112 17.97 2.66 -5.54
C LYS A 112 17.11 2.39 -6.78
N ASN A 113 15.80 2.27 -6.60
CA ASN A 113 14.82 2.03 -7.66
C ASN A 113 13.64 2.97 -7.54
N GLU A 114 12.95 3.17 -8.66
CA GLU A 114 11.69 3.91 -8.69
C GLU A 114 10.60 3.21 -7.89
N LEU A 115 9.69 3.99 -7.34
CA LEU A 115 8.50 3.49 -6.66
C LEU A 115 7.63 2.69 -7.64
N LYS A 116 7.17 1.51 -7.23
CA LYS A 116 6.27 0.68 -8.03
C LYS A 116 4.82 1.18 -7.98
N ASN A 117 4.47 1.77 -6.86
CA ASN A 117 3.10 2.21 -6.58
C ASN A 117 3.00 3.72 -6.67
N THR A 118 1.77 4.19 -6.83
CA THR A 118 1.44 5.62 -6.78
C THR A 118 0.83 5.93 -5.42
N TYR A 119 1.41 6.90 -4.74
CA TYR A 119 0.99 7.36 -3.42
C TYR A 119 0.58 8.82 -3.46
N ASP A 120 -0.24 9.23 -2.49
CA ASP A 120 -0.61 10.63 -2.28
C ASP A 120 -0.27 11.05 -0.85
N THR A 121 0.54 12.09 -0.70
CA THR A 121 0.98 12.58 0.62
C THR A 121 -0.17 13.07 1.50
N LYS A 122 -1.29 13.45 0.91
CA LYS A 122 -2.52 13.74 1.64
C LYS A 122 -3.07 12.54 2.41
N GLY A 123 -2.65 11.33 2.03
CA GLY A 123 -3.02 10.09 2.70
C GLY A 123 -2.15 9.71 3.89
N ASN A 124 -1.33 10.59 4.42
CA ASN A 124 -0.41 10.31 5.53
C ASN A 124 0.44 9.05 5.28
N ILE A 125 1.57 9.24 4.62
CA ILE A 125 2.52 8.17 4.31
C ILE A 125 3.62 8.16 5.36
N GLN A 126 3.97 6.98 5.86
CA GLN A 126 5.18 6.82 6.67
C GLN A 126 6.20 5.92 5.98
N ILE A 127 7.46 6.16 6.28
CA ILE A 127 8.53 5.20 6.05
C ILE A 127 8.95 4.60 7.38
N VAL A 128 9.28 3.31 7.37
CA VAL A 128 9.77 2.59 8.55
C VAL A 128 11.03 1.84 8.15
N LYS A 129 12.12 2.02 8.90
CA LYS A 129 13.36 1.27 8.68
C LYS A 129 13.16 -0.18 9.11
N VAL A 130 13.44 -1.13 8.19
CA VAL A 130 13.21 -2.54 8.40
C VAL A 130 14.55 -3.25 8.66
N PRO A 131 14.75 -3.80 9.85
CA PRO A 131 15.99 -4.53 10.15
C PRO A 131 16.02 -5.88 9.44
N TYR A 132 17.21 -6.23 8.96
CA TYR A 132 17.53 -7.57 8.47
C TYR A 132 18.38 -8.32 9.48
N TYR A 133 18.01 -9.55 9.78
CA TYR A 133 18.79 -10.47 10.62
C TYR A 133 18.91 -11.82 9.93
N ASN A 134 20.08 -12.45 9.99
CA ASN A 134 20.25 -13.80 9.45
C ASN A 134 19.36 -14.81 10.21
N SER A 135 19.36 -14.76 11.53
CA SER A 135 18.43 -15.47 12.42
C SER A 135 18.14 -14.62 13.66
N ALA A 136 16.92 -14.71 14.17
CA ALA A 136 16.52 -13.95 15.36
C ALA A 136 15.71 -14.78 16.35
N SER A 137 15.76 -14.38 17.62
CA SER A 137 14.93 -14.93 18.69
C SER A 137 14.24 -13.80 19.45
N VAL A 138 12.94 -13.89 19.58
CA VAL A 138 12.18 -13.01 20.47
C VAL A 138 12.29 -13.58 21.88
N THR A 139 13.03 -12.90 22.75
CA THR A 139 13.37 -13.42 24.11
C THR A 139 12.51 -12.84 25.22
N ASN A 140 11.94 -11.67 25.02
CA ASN A 140 10.89 -11.06 25.85
C ASN A 140 9.85 -10.45 24.90
N THR A 141 8.67 -10.10 25.42
CA THR A 141 7.61 -9.49 24.61
C THR A 141 8.17 -8.39 23.73
N LEU A 142 7.97 -8.55 22.42
CA LEU A 142 8.44 -7.62 21.40
C LEU A 142 7.28 -6.72 20.97
N THR A 143 7.53 -5.42 20.95
CA THR A 143 6.53 -4.41 20.56
C THR A 143 7.19 -3.24 19.81
N VAL A 144 6.38 -2.25 19.43
CA VAL A 144 6.81 -0.97 18.85
C VAL A 144 6.01 0.17 19.46
N ASP A 145 6.40 1.42 19.18
CA ASP A 145 5.58 2.58 19.49
C ASP A 145 4.24 2.49 18.76
N GLY A 146 3.16 2.91 19.41
CA GLY A 146 1.84 2.99 18.78
C GLY A 146 1.77 4.12 17.75
N TRP A 147 0.71 4.13 16.98
CA TRP A 147 0.41 5.22 16.06
C TRP A 147 0.31 6.55 16.80
N ASP A 148 1.07 7.52 16.31
CA ASP A 148 1.05 8.91 16.77
C ASP A 148 0.53 9.80 15.62
N PRO A 149 -0.72 10.31 15.68
CA PRO A 149 -1.28 11.11 14.59
C PRO A 149 -0.64 12.50 14.46
N ASP A 150 0.02 13.00 15.49
CA ASP A 150 0.74 14.28 15.40
C ASP A 150 2.03 14.10 14.61
N LYS A 151 2.74 13.00 14.84
CA LYS A 151 3.93 12.59 14.08
C LYS A 151 3.58 11.84 12.79
N LYS A 152 2.36 11.32 12.66
CA LYS A 152 1.90 10.49 11.54
C LYS A 152 2.76 9.24 11.31
N THR A 153 3.29 8.68 12.37
CA THR A 153 4.17 7.50 12.37
C THR A 153 3.84 6.55 13.53
N GLY A 154 4.33 5.32 13.44
CA GLY A 154 4.18 4.30 14.47
C GLY A 154 3.21 3.18 14.08
N GLY A 155 2.98 2.26 15.00
CA GLY A 155 2.04 1.14 14.85
C GLY A 155 2.48 0.02 13.93
N VAL A 156 3.71 0.02 13.42
CA VAL A 156 4.18 -0.94 12.41
C VAL A 156 5.45 -1.63 12.87
N LEU A 157 5.44 -2.96 12.94
CA LEU A 157 6.61 -3.83 13.10
C LEU A 157 6.84 -4.58 11.78
N ALA A 158 7.98 -4.36 11.13
CA ALA A 158 8.41 -5.14 9.98
C ALA A 158 9.76 -5.79 10.25
N LEU A 159 9.87 -7.10 10.03
CA LEU A 159 11.08 -7.88 10.25
C LEU A 159 11.41 -8.72 9.04
N ILE A 160 12.68 -8.73 8.64
CA ILE A 160 13.19 -9.61 7.60
C ILE A 160 14.29 -10.48 8.21
N ILE A 161 14.07 -11.80 8.15
CA ILE A 161 14.91 -12.82 8.76
C ILE A 161 15.33 -13.79 7.66
N GLY A 162 16.62 -13.85 7.34
CA GLY A 162 17.14 -14.68 6.27
C GLY A 162 16.92 -16.19 6.48
N ARG A 163 16.81 -16.63 7.74
CA ARG A 163 16.60 -18.05 8.10
C ARG A 163 15.43 -18.19 9.07
N THR A 164 15.70 -18.39 10.35
CA THR A 164 14.71 -18.74 11.36
C THR A 164 14.41 -17.61 12.33
N LEU A 165 13.13 -17.29 12.47
CA LEU A 165 12.61 -16.52 13.61
C LEU A 165 12.11 -17.48 14.68
N LYS A 166 12.75 -17.48 15.84
CA LYS A 166 12.31 -18.25 17.00
C LYS A 166 11.55 -17.35 17.97
N LEU A 167 10.35 -17.75 18.34
CA LEU A 167 9.59 -17.10 19.40
C LEU A 167 9.88 -17.81 20.71
N SER A 168 10.42 -17.11 21.69
CA SER A 168 10.53 -17.54 23.08
C SER A 168 9.74 -16.60 24.01
N ALA A 169 9.09 -15.60 23.43
CA ALA A 169 8.11 -14.69 24.00
C ALA A 169 7.20 -14.17 22.89
N ASP A 170 6.13 -13.49 23.26
CA ASP A 170 5.12 -12.97 22.33
C ASP A 170 5.64 -11.75 21.54
N ILE A 171 5.06 -11.55 20.35
CA ILE A 171 5.05 -10.28 19.61
C ILE A 171 3.67 -9.65 19.85
N ASP A 172 3.62 -8.46 20.46
CA ASP A 172 2.36 -7.84 20.85
C ASP A 172 2.29 -6.36 20.44
N LEU A 173 1.41 -6.11 19.44
CA LEU A 173 1.02 -4.78 18.99
C LEU A 173 -0.47 -4.51 19.26
N THR A 174 -1.00 -5.09 20.32
CA THR A 174 -2.37 -4.80 20.78
C THR A 174 -2.49 -3.31 21.12
N GLY A 175 -3.51 -2.65 20.57
CA GLY A 175 -3.74 -1.22 20.78
C GLY A 175 -2.68 -0.28 20.21
N LYS A 176 -1.85 -0.74 19.26
CA LYS A 176 -0.79 0.05 18.62
C LYS A 176 -1.23 0.70 17.31
N GLY A 177 -2.47 0.47 16.86
CA GLY A 177 -3.05 1.05 15.66
C GLY A 177 -3.66 2.43 15.87
N PHE A 178 -4.66 2.77 15.08
CA PHE A 178 -5.35 4.06 15.16
C PHE A 178 -5.93 4.31 16.53
N ARG A 179 -5.86 5.57 16.99
CA ARG A 179 -6.28 5.94 18.34
C ARG A 179 -7.80 5.86 18.51
N GLY A 180 -8.26 5.44 19.67
CA GLY A 180 -9.63 5.60 20.11
C GLY A 180 -9.98 7.08 20.34
N GLY A 181 -11.26 7.40 20.29
CA GLY A 181 -11.76 8.73 20.62
C GLY A 181 -11.45 9.10 22.05
N ASN A 182 -11.02 10.33 22.27
CA ASN A 182 -10.83 10.87 23.62
C ASN A 182 -12.20 11.16 24.28
N ASP A 183 -12.23 11.12 25.59
CA ASP A 183 -13.41 11.49 26.35
C ASP A 183 -13.73 12.99 26.23
N ASP A 184 -15.00 13.31 26.30
CA ASP A 184 -15.49 14.69 26.33
C ASP A 184 -16.69 14.85 27.29
N VAL A 185 -16.94 16.06 27.69
CA VAL A 185 -18.05 16.39 28.55
C VAL A 185 -19.27 16.68 27.68
N GLY A 186 -20.33 15.90 27.84
CA GLY A 186 -21.63 16.21 27.27
C GLY A 186 -22.41 17.24 28.15
N ASP A 187 -23.52 17.70 27.64
CA ASP A 187 -24.44 18.58 28.38
C ASP A 187 -25.42 17.81 29.30
N GLY A 188 -25.39 16.49 29.23
CA GLY A 188 -26.30 15.62 29.98
C GLY A 188 -27.76 15.65 29.51
N ASN A 189 -28.05 16.25 28.37
CA ASN A 189 -29.39 16.35 27.82
C ASN A 189 -29.74 15.18 26.92
N CYS A 190 -30.99 14.74 26.94
CA CYS A 190 -31.53 13.80 25.96
C CYS A 190 -31.59 14.44 24.58
N ARG A 191 -31.34 13.64 23.54
CA ARG A 191 -31.54 14.06 22.15
C ARG A 191 -33.01 13.96 21.77
N SER A 192 -33.54 14.97 21.07
CA SER A 192 -34.91 14.92 20.59
C SER A 192 -35.03 14.03 19.35
N THR A 193 -36.21 13.43 19.17
CA THR A 193 -36.54 12.51 18.08
C THR A 193 -36.42 13.09 16.66
N ASN A 194 -36.21 14.40 16.50
CA ASN A 194 -36.04 15.06 15.20
C ASN A 194 -34.62 14.96 14.64
N THR A 195 -33.74 14.21 15.29
CA THR A 195 -32.34 14.02 14.86
C THR A 195 -32.16 12.90 13.84
N THR A 196 -33.25 12.36 13.28
CA THR A 196 -33.18 11.23 12.32
C THR A 196 -32.44 11.52 11.03
N GLU A 197 -32.30 12.76 10.59
CA GLU A 197 -31.53 13.15 9.42
C GLU A 197 -30.08 13.56 9.74
N TYR A 198 -29.83 14.15 10.91
CA TYR A 198 -28.50 14.64 11.28
C TYR A 198 -27.79 13.74 12.27
N GLY A 199 -28.51 12.85 12.85
CA GLY A 199 -28.04 12.08 13.98
C GLY A 199 -27.12 10.92 13.62
N LYS A 200 -27.16 10.36 12.45
CA LYS A 200 -26.22 9.34 11.95
C LYS A 200 -25.15 9.93 11.04
N SER A 201 -25.09 11.26 10.93
CA SER A 201 -24.13 11.90 10.07
C SER A 201 -22.72 11.81 10.63
N TYR A 202 -21.78 11.76 9.73
CA TYR A 202 -20.36 11.94 10.03
C TYR A 202 -20.13 13.25 10.80
N TYR A 203 -20.94 14.26 10.54
CA TYR A 203 -20.93 15.56 11.17
C TYR A 203 -22.07 15.69 12.19
N SER A 204 -21.78 16.17 13.39
CA SER A 204 -22.79 16.57 14.36
C SER A 204 -22.87 18.08 14.39
N SER A 205 -24.06 18.65 14.11
CA SER A 205 -24.31 20.06 14.29
C SER A 205 -24.27 20.51 15.77
N ASP A 206 -24.25 19.56 16.69
CA ASP A 206 -24.17 19.76 18.14
C ASP A 206 -22.92 19.07 18.71
N PHE A 207 -21.75 19.45 18.16
CA PHE A 207 -20.45 18.90 18.50
C PHE A 207 -20.04 19.16 19.96
N THR A 208 -20.61 20.15 20.62
CA THR A 208 -20.28 20.48 22.02
C THR A 208 -20.68 19.37 22.99
N ASN A 209 -21.59 18.47 22.57
CA ASN A 209 -22.21 17.46 23.40
C ASN A 209 -22.00 16.03 22.88
N ALA A 210 -21.06 15.82 21.97
CA ALA A 210 -20.77 14.55 21.38
C ALA A 210 -19.35 14.06 21.73
N GLY A 211 -19.20 12.76 21.97
CA GLY A 211 -17.90 12.11 22.14
C GLY A 211 -17.07 12.14 20.87
N PHE A 212 -15.76 12.07 21.01
CA PHE A 212 -14.85 11.97 19.87
C PHE A 212 -14.98 10.62 19.17
N LYS A 213 -14.89 10.67 17.84
CA LYS A 213 -14.77 9.47 17.01
C LYS A 213 -13.41 8.81 17.22
N GLY A 214 -13.33 7.51 16.98
CA GLY A 214 -12.05 6.83 16.80
C GLY A 214 -11.40 7.24 15.48
N GLU A 215 -10.08 7.23 15.42
CA GLU A 215 -9.33 7.40 14.20
C GLU A 215 -9.45 6.16 13.28
N GLY A 216 -9.25 6.37 11.99
CA GLY A 216 -9.27 5.30 11.00
C GLY A 216 -8.50 5.69 9.75
N ILE A 217 -8.77 5.01 8.64
CA ILE A 217 -8.13 5.30 7.34
C ILE A 217 -8.68 6.57 6.68
N ALA A 218 -9.69 7.22 7.27
CA ALA A 218 -10.14 8.54 6.85
C ALA A 218 -9.15 9.61 7.32
N ASN A 219 -8.82 10.55 6.42
CA ASN A 219 -7.97 11.69 6.75
C ASN A 219 -8.83 12.93 7.01
N TYR A 220 -8.79 13.44 8.24
CA TYR A 220 -9.58 14.60 8.66
C TYR A 220 -8.97 15.95 8.26
N THR A 221 -7.67 16.04 8.04
CA THR A 221 -6.95 17.31 7.91
C THR A 221 -7.13 17.98 6.54
N GLU A 222 -7.67 17.29 5.55
CA GLU A 222 -7.74 17.74 4.17
C GLU A 222 -9.09 18.35 3.75
N TYR A 223 -10.07 18.30 4.64
CA TYR A 223 -11.33 19.02 4.38
C TYR A 223 -11.09 20.51 4.64
N GLY A 224 -10.81 21.30 3.62
CA GLY A 224 -10.52 22.73 3.63
C GLY A 224 -11.52 23.65 4.38
N TYR A 225 -12.16 23.14 5.39
CA TYR A 225 -13.03 23.82 6.33
C TYR A 225 -12.25 24.03 7.63
N SER A 226 -12.13 25.26 8.07
CA SER A 226 -11.51 25.68 9.34
C SER A 226 -12.20 25.13 10.61
N LEU A 227 -13.02 24.10 10.48
CA LEU A 227 -13.89 23.52 11.50
C LEU A 227 -13.53 22.06 11.82
N VAL A 228 -12.27 21.70 11.66
CA VAL A 228 -11.73 20.34 11.90
C VAL A 228 -12.19 19.72 13.24
N PRO A 229 -12.28 20.44 14.38
CA PRO A 229 -12.73 19.83 15.63
C PRO A 229 -14.12 19.20 15.55
N ASP A 230 -15.02 19.79 14.75
CA ASP A 230 -16.43 19.40 14.71
C ASP A 230 -16.66 18.06 14.01
N TYR A 231 -15.82 17.72 13.02
CA TYR A 231 -15.91 16.45 12.31
C TYR A 231 -15.36 15.27 13.11
N MET A 232 -14.57 15.53 14.15
CA MET A 232 -14.00 14.50 15.01
C MET A 232 -14.98 14.02 16.08
N LYS A 233 -16.18 14.64 16.21
CA LYS A 233 -17.19 14.32 17.21
C LYS A 233 -18.49 13.83 16.57
N GLY A 234 -19.33 13.19 17.37
CA GLY A 234 -20.63 12.69 16.96
C GLY A 234 -20.62 11.24 16.52
N TYR A 235 -21.80 10.67 16.38
CA TYR A 235 -21.98 9.23 16.32
C TYR A 235 -21.81 8.57 14.94
N GLY A 236 -21.75 9.32 13.84
CA GLY A 236 -21.33 8.75 12.57
C GLY A 236 -19.86 8.32 12.61
N PRO A 237 -19.47 7.18 12.00
CA PRO A 237 -18.13 6.66 12.07
C PRO A 237 -17.14 7.49 11.24
N ALA A 238 -15.87 7.36 11.56
CA ALA A 238 -14.76 7.89 10.75
C ALA A 238 -14.26 6.85 9.74
N PHE A 239 -15.12 6.37 8.89
CA PHE A 239 -14.94 5.22 8.04
C PHE A 239 -14.58 3.97 8.88
N THR A 240 -13.28 3.60 9.04
CA THR A 240 -12.90 2.48 9.91
C THR A 240 -12.83 2.84 11.40
N GLY A 241 -12.82 4.10 11.75
CA GLY A 241 -12.93 4.54 13.14
C GLY A 241 -14.38 4.55 13.62
N GLY A 242 -14.66 4.10 14.82
CA GLY A 242 -15.99 4.10 15.43
C GLY A 242 -16.51 5.49 15.75
N GLY A 243 -17.81 5.72 15.64
CA GLY A 243 -18.47 6.95 16.00
C GLY A 243 -18.48 7.21 17.51
N GLY A 244 -18.42 8.47 17.92
CA GLY A 244 -18.57 8.85 19.32
C GLY A 244 -20.04 8.87 19.78
N GLY A 245 -20.31 8.65 21.05
CA GLY A 245 -21.64 8.83 21.62
C GLY A 245 -22.13 10.26 21.42
N ASN A 246 -23.44 10.44 21.23
CA ASN A 246 -24.04 11.75 20.97
C ASN A 246 -25.38 11.92 21.68
N GLY A 247 -25.35 12.05 22.96
CA GLY A 247 -26.54 12.23 23.79
C GLY A 247 -26.27 11.83 25.23
N ARG A 248 -27.32 11.88 26.06
CA ARG A 248 -27.21 11.64 27.51
C ARG A 248 -26.63 10.23 27.79
N TYR A 249 -25.38 10.18 28.23
CA TYR A 249 -24.67 8.95 28.61
C TYR A 249 -24.63 7.87 27.54
N SER A 250 -24.64 8.24 26.27
CA SER A 250 -24.58 7.28 25.17
C SER A 250 -23.17 6.71 25.01
N GLY A 251 -23.08 5.43 24.61
CA GLY A 251 -21.83 4.71 24.41
C GLY A 251 -21.18 5.01 23.06
N GLY A 252 -19.87 4.81 22.96
CA GLY A 252 -19.11 4.89 21.71
C GLY A 252 -19.22 3.63 20.87
N GLY A 253 -19.20 3.77 19.53
CA GLY A 253 -19.17 2.67 18.58
C GLY A 253 -17.78 2.01 18.46
N GLY A 254 -17.72 0.73 18.16
CA GLY A 254 -16.47 0.01 17.93
C GLY A 254 -15.77 0.42 16.63
N GLY A 255 -14.44 0.38 16.59
CA GLY A 255 -13.66 0.53 15.38
C GLY A 255 -13.82 -0.67 14.44
N SER A 256 -13.43 -0.54 13.18
CA SER A 256 -13.50 -1.59 12.18
C SER A 256 -12.16 -1.85 11.48
N HIS A 257 -12.09 -2.96 10.78
CA HIS A 257 -11.03 -3.32 9.86
C HIS A 257 -11.60 -4.20 8.74
N ARG A 258 -11.48 -5.53 8.84
CA ARG A 258 -12.17 -6.52 8.00
C ARG A 258 -13.55 -6.84 8.54
N GLY A 259 -13.67 -6.91 9.85
CA GLY A 259 -14.95 -6.94 10.54
C GLY A 259 -15.47 -5.52 10.78
N GLU A 260 -16.78 -5.35 10.71
CA GLU A 260 -17.45 -4.12 11.13
C GLU A 260 -17.35 -3.95 12.64
N GLY A 261 -17.28 -2.70 13.08
CA GLY A 261 -17.47 -2.37 14.48
C GLY A 261 -18.94 -2.51 14.91
N GLY A 262 -19.15 -2.81 16.18
CA GLY A 262 -20.48 -2.81 16.77
C GLY A 262 -20.93 -1.39 17.13
N ASP A 263 -22.23 -1.11 17.05
CA ASP A 263 -22.79 0.14 17.52
C ASP A 263 -22.72 0.23 19.06
N GLY A 264 -22.50 1.44 19.56
CA GLY A 264 -22.59 1.73 20.98
C GLY A 264 -24.02 1.79 21.48
N GLY A 265 -24.21 1.59 22.78
CA GLY A 265 -25.50 1.69 23.43
C GLY A 265 -26.07 3.11 23.39
N ASN A 266 -27.39 3.20 23.29
CA ASN A 266 -28.13 4.45 23.23
C ASN A 266 -28.13 5.20 24.58
N GLU A 267 -28.78 6.34 24.59
CA GLU A 267 -28.98 7.20 25.74
C GLU A 267 -29.65 6.48 26.93
N ASP A 268 -29.60 7.14 28.08
CA ASP A 268 -30.30 6.75 29.29
C ASP A 268 -31.81 6.48 29.05
N ALA A 269 -32.32 5.43 29.69
CA ALA A 269 -33.74 5.06 29.70
C ALA A 269 -34.70 6.18 30.17
N LEU A 270 -34.20 7.22 30.83
CA LEU A 270 -34.99 8.40 31.17
C LEU A 270 -35.29 9.30 29.97
N CYS A 271 -34.57 9.09 28.83
CA CYS A 271 -34.85 9.79 27.59
C CYS A 271 -36.04 9.16 26.87
N PHE A 272 -36.91 9.98 26.33
CA PHE A 272 -38.02 9.50 25.49
C PHE A 272 -37.45 9.04 24.15
N ALA A 273 -37.60 7.76 23.82
CA ALA A 273 -36.99 7.12 22.68
C ALA A 273 -35.46 7.27 22.66
N PRO A 274 -34.73 6.57 23.55
CA PRO A 274 -33.27 6.67 23.67
C PRO A 274 -32.55 6.43 22.35
N GLN A 275 -31.62 7.30 21.99
CA GLN A 275 -30.81 7.27 20.77
C GLN A 275 -29.37 7.72 21.08
N GLY A 276 -28.56 7.90 20.06
CA GLY A 276 -27.26 8.58 20.19
C GLY A 276 -26.08 7.68 20.47
N GLY A 277 -26.24 6.36 20.48
CA GLY A 277 -25.09 5.44 20.51
C GLY A 277 -24.21 5.63 19.29
N GLY A 278 -22.89 5.69 19.47
CA GLY A 278 -21.93 5.82 18.38
C GLY A 278 -22.04 4.66 17.39
N THR A 279 -22.08 4.95 16.09
CA THR A 279 -22.16 3.90 15.06
C THR A 279 -20.81 3.20 14.92
N GLY A 280 -20.83 1.87 14.77
CA GLY A 280 -19.63 1.09 14.49
C GLY A 280 -18.97 1.50 13.18
N GLY A 281 -17.64 1.38 13.11
CA GLY A 281 -16.88 1.68 11.90
C GLY A 281 -17.25 0.76 10.73
N PHE A 282 -17.13 1.26 9.51
CA PHE A 282 -17.41 0.51 8.29
C PHE A 282 -16.25 -0.40 7.89
N LYS A 283 -16.55 -1.51 7.24
CA LYS A 283 -15.55 -2.41 6.66
C LYS A 283 -14.65 -1.68 5.68
N GLY A 284 -13.37 -2.00 5.71
CA GLY A 284 -12.41 -1.55 4.70
C GLY A 284 -12.63 -2.11 3.28
N GLU A 285 -13.69 -2.88 3.04
CA GLU A 285 -13.99 -3.52 1.74
C GLU A 285 -14.26 -2.53 0.59
N HIS A 286 -14.72 -1.33 0.91
CA HIS A 286 -14.96 -0.28 -0.08
C HIS A 286 -13.68 0.35 -0.65
N VAL A 287 -12.53 0.16 0.03
CA VAL A 287 -11.22 0.45 -0.51
C VAL A 287 -10.72 -0.86 -1.11
N SER A 288 -10.27 -0.86 -2.39
CA SER A 288 -9.73 -2.09 -3.01
C SER A 288 -8.75 -2.77 -2.08
N ILE A 289 -9.15 -3.94 -1.55
CA ILE A 289 -8.48 -4.62 -0.44
C ILE A 289 -7.39 -5.59 -0.86
N MET A 290 -7.22 -5.75 -2.16
CA MET A 290 -6.15 -6.58 -2.72
C MET A 290 -4.81 -5.93 -2.43
N ASN A 291 -3.93 -6.64 -1.71
CA ASN A 291 -2.58 -6.20 -1.38
C ASN A 291 -2.49 -4.94 -0.48
N ARG A 292 -3.43 -4.78 0.46
CA ARG A 292 -3.48 -3.65 1.40
C ARG A 292 -3.26 -4.10 2.84
N LEU A 293 -2.52 -3.30 3.58
CA LEU A 293 -2.30 -3.47 5.02
C LEU A 293 -2.81 -2.23 5.76
N PHE A 294 -3.68 -2.45 6.72
CA PHE A 294 -4.25 -1.39 7.55
C PHE A 294 -3.96 -1.65 9.02
N MET A 295 -3.90 -0.58 9.79
CA MET A 295 -4.08 -0.67 11.24
C MET A 295 -5.57 -0.80 11.56
N GLY A 296 -5.90 -1.41 12.68
CA GLY A 296 -7.26 -1.39 13.21
C GLY A 296 -7.74 0.02 13.48
N GLY A 297 -9.00 0.32 13.16
CA GLY A 297 -9.66 1.56 13.54
C GLY A 297 -9.84 1.66 15.05
N GLY A 298 -9.71 2.86 15.61
CA GLY A 298 -10.04 3.12 17.01
C GLY A 298 -11.54 3.10 17.27
N GLY A 299 -11.96 2.73 18.47
CA GLY A 299 -13.34 2.87 18.93
C GLY A 299 -13.68 4.33 19.26
N GLY A 300 -14.95 4.70 19.19
CA GLY A 300 -15.45 6.02 19.59
C GLY A 300 -15.52 6.18 21.11
N ALA A 301 -15.42 7.41 21.58
CA ALA A 301 -15.63 7.74 22.98
C ALA A 301 -17.11 7.89 23.33
N SER A 302 -17.44 7.76 24.58
CA SER A 302 -18.77 8.03 25.12
C SER A 302 -18.97 9.50 25.49
N THR A 303 -20.17 9.83 25.98
CA THR A 303 -20.52 11.11 26.56
C THR A 303 -20.82 11.02 28.06
N LYS A 304 -20.66 12.12 28.80
CA LYS A 304 -21.02 12.24 30.22
C LYS A 304 -21.76 13.55 30.51
N ALA A 305 -22.44 13.59 31.62
CA ALA A 305 -22.98 14.85 32.17
C ALA A 305 -21.88 15.71 32.81
N ALA A 306 -22.10 17.00 32.81
CA ALA A 306 -21.25 17.95 33.54
C ALA A 306 -21.20 17.69 35.06
N SER A 307 -22.21 16.99 35.61
CA SER A 307 -22.39 16.76 37.05
C SER A 307 -21.57 15.60 37.64
N GLY A 308 -20.90 14.79 36.83
CA GLY A 308 -20.08 13.69 37.38
C GLY A 308 -20.03 12.47 36.49
N GLY A 309 -19.24 11.52 36.88
CA GLY A 309 -18.98 10.27 36.16
C GLY A 309 -17.62 10.27 35.42
N THR A 310 -17.11 9.08 35.21
CA THR A 310 -15.91 8.84 34.39
C THR A 310 -16.34 8.34 33.03
N THR A 311 -16.05 9.10 31.97
CA THR A 311 -16.33 8.71 30.59
C THR A 311 -15.46 7.53 30.18
N GLY A 312 -15.96 6.78 29.19
CA GLY A 312 -15.20 5.75 28.52
C GLY A 312 -14.55 6.28 27.23
N PRO A 313 -13.25 6.60 27.21
CA PRO A 313 -12.55 6.77 25.94
C PRO A 313 -12.61 5.49 25.11
N GLY A 314 -12.56 5.64 23.78
CA GLY A 314 -12.51 4.51 22.87
C GLY A 314 -11.19 3.72 22.97
N GLY A 315 -11.24 2.43 22.68
CA GLY A 315 -10.06 1.58 22.59
C GLY A 315 -9.27 1.85 21.32
N ASN A 316 -7.94 1.79 21.38
CA ASN A 316 -7.08 1.90 20.21
C ASN A 316 -7.17 0.63 19.35
N GLY A 317 -7.05 0.78 18.02
CA GLY A 317 -6.93 -0.35 17.10
C GLY A 317 -5.61 -1.12 17.24
N GLY A 318 -5.55 -2.31 16.68
CA GLY A 318 -4.32 -3.11 16.59
C GLY A 318 -3.36 -2.59 15.53
N GLY A 319 -2.05 -2.83 15.73
CA GLY A 319 -0.99 -2.40 14.80
C GLY A 319 -0.86 -3.31 13.58
N ILE A 320 0.26 -3.16 12.86
CA ILE A 320 0.64 -3.98 11.70
C ILE A 320 1.92 -4.75 12.05
N VAL A 321 1.90 -6.07 11.83
CA VAL A 321 3.08 -6.93 11.90
C VAL A 321 3.36 -7.50 10.51
N ILE A 322 4.57 -7.30 9.99
CA ILE A 322 5.06 -7.91 8.75
C ILE A 322 6.28 -8.76 9.08
N ILE A 323 6.23 -10.06 8.79
CA ILE A 323 7.35 -10.98 8.98
C ILE A 323 7.67 -11.67 7.67
N VAL A 324 8.91 -11.51 7.21
CA VAL A 324 9.49 -12.28 6.12
C VAL A 324 10.60 -13.14 6.72
N ALA A 325 10.47 -14.46 6.60
CA ALA A 325 11.48 -15.39 7.13
C ALA A 325 11.47 -16.69 6.32
N ASP A 326 12.54 -17.48 6.43
CA ASP A 326 12.47 -18.86 5.92
C ASP A 326 11.54 -19.71 6.79
N SER A 327 11.72 -19.63 8.09
CA SER A 327 10.90 -20.40 9.01
C SER A 327 10.57 -19.64 10.30
N ILE A 328 9.43 -19.97 10.91
CA ILE A 328 9.07 -19.52 12.25
C ILE A 328 8.90 -20.73 13.16
N ILE A 329 9.55 -20.66 14.33
CA ILE A 329 9.39 -21.63 15.43
C ILE A 329 8.62 -20.95 16.56
N GLY A 330 7.43 -21.46 16.88
CA GLY A 330 6.46 -20.77 17.75
C GLY A 330 6.66 -20.96 19.24
N ASN A 331 7.03 -22.18 19.67
CA ASN A 331 7.20 -22.57 21.09
C ASN A 331 5.97 -22.26 21.99
N GLY A 332 4.76 -22.25 21.44
CA GLY A 332 3.55 -21.89 22.17
C GLY A 332 3.32 -20.39 22.37
N CYS A 333 4.19 -19.54 21.81
CA CYS A 333 4.04 -18.08 21.86
C CYS A 333 3.03 -17.56 20.84
N SER A 334 2.70 -16.28 20.96
CA SER A 334 1.70 -15.63 20.12
C SER A 334 2.24 -14.41 19.39
N ILE A 335 1.55 -14.06 18.28
CA ILE A 335 1.66 -12.79 17.59
C ILE A 335 0.28 -12.12 17.66
N ARG A 336 0.23 -10.93 18.27
CA ARG A 336 -1.01 -10.21 18.59
C ARG A 336 -1.01 -8.84 17.96
N VAL A 337 -2.10 -8.52 17.26
CA VAL A 337 -2.43 -7.19 16.78
C VAL A 337 -3.89 -6.87 17.11
N SER A 338 -4.34 -7.27 18.28
CA SER A 338 -5.74 -7.06 18.68
C SER A 338 -6.04 -5.59 18.95
N GLY A 339 -7.31 -5.21 18.84
CA GLY A 339 -7.77 -3.92 19.35
C GLY A 339 -7.79 -3.91 20.89
N SER A 340 -7.56 -2.74 21.47
CA SER A 340 -7.75 -2.53 22.91
C SER A 340 -9.25 -2.45 23.24
N PRO A 341 -9.65 -2.88 24.44
CA PRO A 341 -11.02 -2.65 24.88
C PRO A 341 -11.31 -1.14 25.00
N GLY A 342 -12.55 -0.78 24.82
CA GLY A 342 -13.07 0.52 25.23
C GLY A 342 -13.06 0.62 26.75
N ALA A 343 -12.95 1.84 27.27
CA ALA A 343 -12.94 2.03 28.72
C ALA A 343 -14.35 1.94 29.31
N ASP A 344 -14.44 1.34 30.49
CA ASP A 344 -15.65 1.28 31.29
C ASP A 344 -16.06 2.67 31.78
N ALA A 345 -17.33 2.83 32.04
CA ALA A 345 -17.89 4.07 32.57
C ALA A 345 -18.43 3.89 33.99
N THR A 346 -18.36 4.96 34.77
CA THR A 346 -18.95 5.02 36.10
C THR A 346 -19.76 6.31 36.25
N GLY A 347 -20.78 6.27 37.11
CA GLY A 347 -21.63 7.44 37.37
C GLY A 347 -22.45 7.83 36.14
N ASP A 348 -22.58 9.12 35.88
CA ASP A 348 -23.40 9.70 34.83
C ASP A 348 -22.65 9.82 33.49
N ALA A 349 -22.17 8.67 32.95
CA ALA A 349 -21.41 8.60 31.70
C ALA A 349 -21.70 7.30 30.93
N GLY A 350 -21.55 7.30 29.65
CA GLY A 350 -21.51 6.11 28.76
C GLY A 350 -20.13 5.49 28.69
N ALA A 351 -20.00 4.28 28.15
CA ALA A 351 -18.75 3.55 27.99
C ALA A 351 -18.19 3.65 26.57
N GLY A 352 -16.87 3.51 26.42
CA GLY A 352 -16.17 3.63 25.14
C GLY A 352 -16.29 2.39 24.26
N GLY A 353 -16.27 2.59 22.94
CA GLY A 353 -16.20 1.50 21.95
C GLY A 353 -14.84 0.81 21.93
N GLY A 354 -14.77 -0.48 21.62
CA GLY A 354 -13.54 -1.23 21.45
C GLY A 354 -12.84 -0.89 20.15
N GLY A 355 -11.50 -0.93 20.12
CA GLY A 355 -10.72 -0.81 18.88
C GLY A 355 -10.76 -2.08 18.05
N ALA A 356 -10.58 -1.97 16.74
CA ALA A 356 -10.52 -3.13 15.84
C ALA A 356 -9.18 -3.84 15.88
N GLY A 357 -9.14 -5.12 15.48
CA GLY A 357 -7.90 -5.82 15.20
C GLY A 357 -7.14 -5.20 14.03
N GLY A 358 -5.82 -5.31 14.05
CA GLY A 358 -4.93 -4.82 12.99
C GLY A 358 -4.62 -5.87 11.93
N SER A 359 -3.41 -5.81 11.35
CA SER A 359 -2.97 -6.72 10.28
C SER A 359 -1.74 -7.53 10.68
N ILE A 360 -1.77 -8.84 10.44
CA ILE A 360 -0.60 -9.72 10.46
C ILE A 360 -0.34 -10.19 9.04
N ALA A 361 0.87 -9.93 8.52
CA ALA A 361 1.33 -10.37 7.21
C ALA A 361 2.58 -11.24 7.37
N ILE A 362 2.51 -12.51 6.96
CA ILE A 362 3.58 -13.49 7.15
C ILE A 362 3.93 -14.15 5.82
N SER A 363 5.19 -13.97 5.38
CA SER A 363 5.79 -14.67 4.27
C SER A 363 6.86 -15.62 4.79
N VAL A 364 6.53 -16.88 4.93
CA VAL A 364 7.47 -17.93 5.34
C VAL A 364 7.34 -19.16 4.46
N SER A 365 8.41 -19.93 4.32
CA SER A 365 8.38 -21.21 3.60
C SER A 365 7.89 -22.33 4.48
N SER A 366 8.19 -22.27 5.79
CA SER A 366 7.80 -23.31 6.72
C SER A 366 7.47 -22.77 8.10
N TYR A 367 6.57 -23.48 8.76
CA TYR A 367 6.30 -23.30 10.18
C TYR A 367 6.90 -24.51 10.93
N GLY A 368 7.59 -24.24 12.02
CA GLY A 368 8.09 -25.31 12.89
C GLY A 368 6.94 -26.17 13.47
N THR A 369 7.29 -27.27 14.10
CA THR A 369 6.31 -28.21 14.67
C THR A 369 5.65 -27.73 15.97
N THR A 370 6.16 -26.66 16.57
CA THR A 370 5.63 -26.10 17.83
C THR A 370 4.49 -25.11 17.56
N PRO A 371 3.47 -25.07 18.43
CA PRO A 371 2.30 -24.20 18.24
C PRO A 371 2.65 -22.71 18.17
N ILE A 372 1.88 -21.98 17.35
CA ILE A 372 1.84 -20.51 17.30
C ILE A 372 0.37 -20.09 17.37
N ALA A 373 0.08 -19.04 18.15
CA ALA A 373 -1.25 -18.42 18.15
C ALA A 373 -1.17 -17.02 17.53
N LEU A 374 -2.07 -16.76 16.54
CA LEU A 374 -2.16 -15.48 15.85
C LEU A 374 -3.49 -14.82 16.24
N TYR A 375 -3.41 -13.61 16.81
CA TYR A 375 -4.58 -12.87 17.27
C TYR A 375 -4.73 -11.56 16.52
N VAL A 376 -5.83 -11.42 15.82
CA VAL A 376 -6.24 -10.20 15.13
C VAL A 376 -7.65 -9.78 15.58
N ASN A 377 -7.94 -9.94 16.88
CA ASN A 377 -9.28 -9.76 17.44
C ASN A 377 -9.63 -8.27 17.58
N GLY A 378 -10.93 -7.98 17.51
CA GLY A 378 -11.45 -6.72 18.03
C GLY A 378 -11.38 -6.64 19.55
N GLY A 379 -11.26 -5.42 20.08
CA GLY A 379 -11.36 -5.14 21.51
C GLY A 379 -12.82 -5.14 21.98
N LYS A 380 -13.06 -5.57 23.20
CA LYS A 380 -14.37 -5.51 23.83
C LYS A 380 -14.82 -4.04 23.97
N GLY A 381 -16.11 -3.76 23.82
CA GLY A 381 -16.71 -2.50 24.26
C GLY A 381 -16.64 -2.33 25.77
N GLY A 382 -16.52 -1.10 26.25
CA GLY A 382 -16.50 -0.81 27.69
C GLY A 382 -17.81 -1.14 28.38
N ASP A 383 -17.73 -1.59 29.62
CA ASP A 383 -18.87 -1.95 30.44
C ASP A 383 -19.44 -0.69 31.14
N ARG A 384 -20.73 -0.72 31.36
CA ARG A 384 -21.40 0.24 32.20
C ARG A 384 -21.92 -0.42 33.47
N ASN A 385 -21.33 -0.07 34.59
CA ASN A 385 -21.67 -0.63 35.91
C ASN A 385 -22.87 0.04 36.59
N ASN A 386 -23.58 0.94 35.90
CA ASN A 386 -24.79 1.64 36.37
C ASN A 386 -26.01 1.30 35.52
N GLN A 387 -27.20 1.50 36.08
CA GLN A 387 -28.47 1.12 35.46
C GLN A 387 -28.93 2.03 34.31
N THR A 388 -28.21 3.13 34.03
CA THR A 388 -28.61 4.12 33.03
C THR A 388 -27.46 4.48 32.11
N GLY A 389 -27.69 4.49 30.78
CA GLY A 389 -26.75 4.87 29.73
C GLY A 389 -26.17 3.72 28.92
N GLY A 390 -25.53 4.06 27.82
CA GLY A 390 -25.06 3.14 26.80
C GLY A 390 -23.69 2.51 27.10
N GLU A 391 -23.59 1.22 26.91
CA GLU A 391 -22.35 0.46 26.84
C GLU A 391 -21.60 0.71 25.54
N GLY A 392 -20.31 0.34 25.46
CA GLY A 392 -19.51 0.46 24.25
C GLY A 392 -19.76 -0.66 23.24
N GLY A 393 -19.72 -0.36 21.96
CA GLY A 393 -19.73 -1.33 20.87
C GLY A 393 -18.42 -2.09 20.77
N GLY A 394 -18.43 -3.36 20.39
CA GLY A 394 -17.22 -4.16 20.18
C GLY A 394 -16.49 -3.79 18.91
N GLY A 395 -15.16 -3.85 18.89
CA GLY A 395 -14.34 -3.63 17.71
C GLY A 395 -14.40 -4.79 16.70
N GLY A 396 -14.25 -4.53 15.42
CA GLY A 396 -14.21 -5.54 14.36
C GLY A 396 -12.92 -6.37 14.37
N GLY A 397 -12.97 -7.60 13.83
CA GLY A 397 -11.77 -8.42 13.62
C GLY A 397 -10.88 -7.87 12.51
N GLY A 398 -9.57 -8.15 12.60
CA GLY A 398 -8.54 -7.67 11.69
C GLY A 398 -8.24 -8.58 10.49
N LEU A 399 -7.03 -8.51 9.97
CA LEU A 399 -6.55 -9.23 8.79
C LEU A 399 -5.39 -10.16 9.14
N LEU A 400 -5.47 -11.40 8.69
CA LEU A 400 -4.33 -12.29 8.55
C LEU A 400 -4.04 -12.53 7.07
N TRP A 401 -2.79 -12.25 6.66
CA TRP A 401 -2.33 -12.40 5.30
C TRP A 401 -1.08 -13.28 5.26
N VAL A 402 -1.16 -14.47 4.70
CA VAL A 402 -0.08 -15.45 4.70
C VAL A 402 0.28 -15.91 3.28
N LYS A 403 1.57 -16.21 3.06
CA LYS A 403 2.08 -16.68 1.77
C LYS A 403 1.56 -18.07 1.40
N ASN A 404 1.55 -18.98 2.37
CA ASN A 404 1.19 -20.39 2.18
C ASN A 404 0.03 -20.77 3.10
N ASP A 405 -0.52 -21.97 2.91
CA ASP A 405 -1.51 -22.52 3.83
C ASP A 405 -0.99 -22.55 5.27
N ILE A 406 -1.89 -22.23 6.18
CA ILE A 406 -1.60 -22.25 7.61
C ILE A 406 -1.41 -23.71 8.03
N SER A 407 -0.27 -24.00 8.68
CA SER A 407 0.02 -25.30 9.24
C SER A 407 -0.99 -25.67 10.36
N PRO A 408 -1.36 -26.96 10.53
CA PRO A 408 -2.31 -27.39 11.57
C PRO A 408 -1.92 -27.00 13.00
N ASN A 409 -0.66 -26.73 13.27
CA ASN A 409 -0.18 -26.28 14.59
C ASN A 409 -0.32 -24.76 14.81
N ILE A 410 -0.95 -24.04 13.89
CA ILE A 410 -1.21 -22.59 14.02
C ILE A 410 -2.66 -22.36 14.38
N THR A 411 -2.89 -21.76 15.54
CA THR A 411 -4.23 -21.30 15.92
C THR A 411 -4.40 -19.85 15.48
N VAL A 412 -5.49 -19.55 14.78
CA VAL A 412 -5.83 -18.18 14.37
C VAL A 412 -7.11 -17.77 15.07
N ASN A 413 -7.06 -16.58 15.67
CA ASN A 413 -8.22 -15.95 16.27
C ASN A 413 -8.43 -14.55 15.69
N PHE A 414 -9.59 -14.31 15.07
CA PHE A 414 -9.99 -13.06 14.42
C PHE A 414 -11.44 -12.69 14.77
N THR A 415 -11.85 -13.00 16.00
CA THR A 415 -13.19 -12.64 16.48
C THR A 415 -13.33 -11.12 16.56
N GLY A 416 -14.52 -10.61 16.25
CA GLY A 416 -14.89 -9.28 16.71
C GLY A 416 -14.92 -9.23 18.24
N GLY A 417 -14.77 -8.03 18.79
CA GLY A 417 -14.93 -7.77 20.20
C GLY A 417 -16.39 -7.89 20.62
N GLU A 418 -16.62 -8.35 21.82
CA GLU A 418 -17.96 -8.36 22.43
C GLU A 418 -18.39 -6.92 22.71
N ALA A 419 -19.70 -6.67 22.69
CA ALA A 419 -20.26 -5.45 23.25
C ALA A 419 -19.97 -5.35 24.75
N GLY A 420 -19.97 -4.12 25.28
CA GLY A 420 -19.97 -3.88 26.70
C GLY A 420 -21.24 -4.42 27.37
N PHE A 421 -21.23 -4.46 28.67
CA PHE A 421 -22.37 -4.88 29.46
C PHE A 421 -23.09 -3.69 30.10
N SER A 422 -24.42 -3.68 30.06
CA SER A 422 -25.27 -2.72 30.77
C SER A 422 -26.44 -3.45 31.44
N TYR A 423 -26.89 -2.96 32.61
CA TYR A 423 -28.06 -3.51 33.28
C TYR A 423 -29.38 -2.97 32.73
N SER A 424 -29.35 -1.98 31.87
CA SER A 424 -30.52 -1.32 31.31
C SER A 424 -31.05 -2.08 30.10
N ALA A 425 -32.21 -2.71 30.21
CA ALA A 425 -32.89 -3.32 29.07
C ALA A 425 -33.43 -2.28 28.04
N MET A 426 -33.25 -0.99 28.28
CA MET A 426 -33.76 0.11 27.46
C MET A 426 -32.66 0.86 26.70
N ALA A 427 -31.39 0.69 27.07
CA ALA A 427 -30.29 1.17 26.26
C ALA A 427 -30.01 0.15 25.14
N GLY A 428 -29.79 0.62 23.92
CA GLY A 428 -29.39 -0.26 22.81
C GLY A 428 -28.07 -0.95 23.11
N SER A 429 -27.98 -2.23 22.82
CA SER A 429 -26.73 -2.98 22.97
C SER A 429 -25.78 -2.69 21.85
N GLY A 430 -24.49 -2.60 22.14
CA GLY A 430 -23.45 -2.64 21.12
C GLY A 430 -23.42 -4.01 20.41
N ASN A 431 -23.09 -4.03 19.16
CA ASN A 431 -22.96 -5.28 18.39
C ASN A 431 -21.51 -5.77 18.39
N PRO A 432 -21.27 -7.10 18.41
CA PRO A 432 -19.93 -7.62 18.23
C PRO A 432 -19.43 -7.32 16.81
N GLY A 433 -18.13 -7.18 16.67
CA GLY A 433 -17.49 -7.11 15.36
C GLY A 433 -17.62 -8.43 14.59
N ASP A 434 -17.46 -8.38 13.27
CA ASP A 434 -17.56 -9.53 12.38
C ASP A 434 -16.22 -10.28 12.26
N LYS A 435 -16.27 -11.54 11.83
CA LYS A 435 -15.11 -12.42 11.58
C LYS A 435 -14.89 -12.54 10.09
N LYS A 436 -13.68 -12.29 9.60
CA LYS A 436 -13.32 -12.72 8.26
C LYS A 436 -11.87 -13.17 8.18
N LEU A 437 -11.64 -14.35 7.61
CA LEU A 437 -10.34 -14.85 7.19
C LEU A 437 -10.23 -14.57 5.70
N GLU A 438 -9.28 -13.77 5.28
CA GLU A 438 -9.04 -13.56 3.88
C GLU A 438 -7.55 -13.48 3.54
N PHE A 439 -7.19 -14.11 2.44
CA PHE A 439 -6.01 -14.01 1.61
C PHE A 439 -4.73 -14.74 2.00
N LYS A 440 -4.39 -15.64 1.08
CA LYS A 440 -3.02 -16.04 0.80
C LYS A 440 -2.41 -15.04 -0.16
N ALA A 441 -1.33 -14.37 0.20
CA ALA A 441 -0.61 -13.50 -0.70
C ALA A 441 0.89 -13.70 -0.55
N ASN A 442 1.58 -13.58 -1.66
CA ASN A 442 3.01 -13.46 -1.66
C ASN A 442 3.37 -12.08 -1.11
N LEU A 443 3.92 -12.00 0.06
CA LEU A 443 4.73 -10.88 0.47
C LEU A 443 5.97 -10.94 -0.41
N ASN A 444 5.95 -10.22 -1.55
CA ASN A 444 7.11 -10.09 -2.39
C ASN A 444 8.15 -9.32 -1.57
N GLY A 445 9.05 -10.06 -0.94
CA GLY A 445 10.07 -9.49 -0.09
C GLY A 445 11.08 -8.70 -0.90
N PHE A 446 12.01 -8.22 -0.42
CA PHE A 446 13.37 -7.78 -0.49
C PHE A 446 14.06 -7.65 -1.85
N LEU A 447 13.52 -8.16 -2.93
CA LEU A 447 14.13 -8.15 -4.25
C LEU A 447 13.41 -7.12 -5.12
N PHE A 448 14.13 -6.12 -5.63
CA PHE A 448 13.55 -5.04 -6.41
C PHE A 448 13.90 -5.15 -7.88
N ASN A 449 12.89 -4.99 -8.70
CA ASN A 449 12.90 -5.18 -10.13
C ASN A 449 12.16 -4.03 -10.83
N SER A 450 12.82 -3.30 -11.69
CA SER A 450 12.22 -2.24 -12.49
C SER A 450 12.56 -2.43 -13.96
N ILE A 451 11.61 -2.12 -14.84
CA ILE A 451 11.76 -2.17 -16.28
C ILE A 451 11.16 -0.92 -16.93
N ARG A 452 11.65 -0.55 -18.12
CA ARG A 452 11.16 0.59 -18.90
C ARG A 452 11.35 0.36 -20.41
N SER A 453 10.60 1.07 -21.24
CA SER A 453 10.87 1.11 -22.68
C SER A 453 12.20 1.80 -22.96
N SER A 454 12.98 1.27 -23.89
CA SER A 454 14.24 1.89 -24.31
C SER A 454 14.07 3.18 -25.11
N ILE A 455 12.89 3.42 -25.69
CA ILE A 455 12.63 4.60 -26.52
C ILE A 455 12.27 5.81 -25.66
N THR A 456 11.27 5.67 -24.80
CA THR A 456 10.78 6.78 -23.97
C THR A 456 11.47 6.87 -22.63
N GLY A 457 12.13 5.80 -22.17
CA GLY A 457 12.63 5.67 -20.81
C GLY A 457 11.52 5.51 -19.76
N ASN A 458 10.25 5.37 -20.19
CA ASN A 458 9.07 5.29 -19.36
C ASN A 458 8.46 3.89 -19.37
N GLN A 459 7.36 3.73 -18.63
CA GLN A 459 6.58 2.49 -18.60
C GLN A 459 5.43 2.47 -19.61
N ILE A 460 5.25 3.54 -20.37
CA ILE A 460 4.27 3.62 -21.46
C ILE A 460 4.99 4.08 -22.71
N ASP A 461 4.81 3.33 -23.79
CA ASP A 461 5.35 3.65 -25.10
C ASP A 461 4.34 3.25 -26.20
N SER A 462 4.64 3.57 -27.44
CA SER A 462 3.79 3.20 -28.57
C SER A 462 4.60 2.69 -29.75
N VAL A 463 4.00 1.85 -30.58
CA VAL A 463 4.56 1.30 -31.81
C VAL A 463 3.50 1.26 -32.88
N CYS A 464 3.89 1.35 -34.14
CA CYS A 464 2.96 1.12 -35.24
C CYS A 464 2.67 -0.39 -35.41
N SER A 465 1.44 -0.74 -35.77
CA SER A 465 0.94 -2.13 -35.80
C SER A 465 1.69 -3.10 -36.70
N ASN A 466 2.54 -2.61 -37.58
CA ASN A 466 3.41 -3.43 -38.45
C ASN A 466 4.87 -3.48 -37.97
N MET A 467 5.18 -2.93 -36.80
CA MET A 467 6.53 -2.86 -36.25
C MET A 467 6.68 -3.68 -34.98
N LEU A 468 7.87 -4.16 -34.74
CA LEU A 468 8.20 -4.83 -33.48
C LEU A 468 8.16 -3.83 -32.31
N PRO A 469 7.67 -4.25 -31.13
CA PRO A 469 7.82 -3.46 -29.91
C PRO A 469 9.30 -3.14 -29.62
N PRO A 470 9.59 -2.01 -28.96
CA PRO A 470 10.96 -1.64 -28.64
C PRO A 470 11.59 -2.58 -27.60
N LEU A 471 12.92 -2.53 -27.52
CA LEU A 471 13.68 -3.15 -26.43
C LEU A 471 13.14 -2.67 -25.08
N ILE A 472 12.88 -3.60 -24.17
CA ILE A 472 12.51 -3.32 -22.80
C ILE A 472 13.73 -3.55 -21.91
N SER A 473 14.24 -2.47 -21.35
CA SER A 473 15.42 -2.50 -20.48
C SER A 473 15.03 -2.81 -19.05
N GLY A 474 15.76 -3.70 -18.42
CA GLY A 474 15.63 -4.00 -17.01
C GLY A 474 16.78 -3.42 -16.19
N THR A 475 16.51 -2.85 -15.03
CA THR A 475 17.57 -2.50 -14.07
C THR A 475 18.29 -3.74 -13.59
N THR A 476 19.54 -3.61 -13.14
CA THR A 476 20.15 -4.64 -12.30
C THR A 476 19.31 -4.77 -11.05
N PRO A 477 18.89 -5.99 -10.67
CA PRO A 477 18.14 -6.19 -9.43
C PRO A 477 18.89 -5.65 -8.22
N VAL A 478 18.15 -5.19 -7.22
CA VAL A 478 18.71 -4.70 -5.96
C VAL A 478 18.12 -5.51 -4.81
N GLY A 479 18.97 -5.99 -3.90
CA GLY A 479 18.59 -6.94 -2.85
C GLY A 479 18.65 -8.38 -3.33
N GLY A 480 18.44 -9.34 -2.45
CA GLY A 480 18.64 -10.76 -2.70
C GLY A 480 20.12 -11.12 -2.89
N ASN A 481 20.37 -12.34 -3.32
CA ASN A 481 21.70 -12.87 -3.61
C ASN A 481 21.88 -13.19 -5.09
N GLU A 482 22.99 -12.78 -5.67
CA GLU A 482 23.38 -13.20 -7.03
C GLU A 482 23.77 -14.69 -7.06
N PRO A 483 23.62 -15.39 -8.21
CA PRO A 483 23.10 -14.89 -9.47
C PRO A 483 21.57 -14.77 -9.49
N TYR A 484 21.07 -13.81 -10.28
CA TYR A 484 19.64 -13.67 -10.52
C TYR A 484 19.20 -14.44 -11.74
N SER A 485 18.03 -15.07 -11.68
CA SER A 485 17.34 -15.59 -12.86
C SER A 485 16.24 -14.61 -13.30
N TYR A 486 15.99 -14.58 -14.60
CA TYR A 486 15.05 -13.66 -15.23
C TYR A 486 14.02 -14.44 -16.04
N GLN A 487 12.74 -14.04 -15.91
CA GLN A 487 11.65 -14.50 -16.75
C GLN A 487 10.84 -13.30 -17.22
N TRP A 488 10.57 -13.25 -18.51
CA TRP A 488 9.76 -12.22 -19.13
C TRP A 488 8.40 -12.78 -19.51
N GLU A 489 7.37 -12.00 -19.24
CA GLU A 489 6.00 -12.36 -19.55
C GLU A 489 5.29 -11.21 -20.27
N LYS A 490 4.33 -11.57 -21.16
CA LYS A 490 3.42 -10.61 -21.79
C LYS A 490 1.98 -10.89 -21.42
N SER A 491 1.15 -9.85 -21.53
CA SER A 491 -0.29 -9.92 -21.30
C SER A 491 -1.02 -8.89 -22.17
N TYR A 492 -2.28 -9.16 -22.51
CA TYR A 492 -3.16 -8.20 -23.19
C TYR A 492 -4.24 -7.66 -22.25
N ASP A 493 -4.43 -8.26 -21.07
CA ASP A 493 -5.51 -8.00 -20.12
C ASP A 493 -5.03 -7.69 -18.68
N LEU A 494 -3.72 -7.75 -18.42
CA LEU A 494 -3.08 -7.64 -17.10
C LEU A 494 -3.46 -8.76 -16.11
N VAL A 495 -4.22 -9.76 -16.55
CA VAL A 495 -4.70 -10.90 -15.75
C VAL A 495 -3.98 -12.17 -16.16
N THR A 496 -4.03 -12.48 -17.45
CA THR A 496 -3.42 -13.68 -18.05
C THR A 496 -2.03 -13.35 -18.58
N TRP A 497 -1.00 -14.05 -18.12
CA TRP A 497 0.39 -13.81 -18.47
C TRP A 497 1.02 -15.02 -19.16
N GLU A 498 1.66 -14.79 -20.29
CA GLU A 498 2.37 -15.77 -21.09
C GLU A 498 3.87 -15.53 -20.99
N VAL A 499 4.66 -16.59 -20.73
CA VAL A 499 6.13 -16.51 -20.71
C VAL A 499 6.66 -16.34 -22.14
N VAL A 500 7.45 -15.29 -22.37
CA VAL A 500 8.00 -14.95 -23.69
C VAL A 500 9.52 -15.08 -23.77
N ALA A 501 10.23 -15.02 -22.64
CA ALA A 501 11.68 -15.23 -22.59
C ALA A 501 12.15 -15.58 -21.17
N THR A 502 13.32 -16.20 -21.07
CA THR A 502 14.02 -16.47 -19.82
C THR A 502 15.52 -16.21 -19.96
N GLY A 503 16.21 -15.98 -18.83
CA GLY A 503 17.67 -15.91 -18.75
C GLY A 503 18.31 -14.57 -19.13
N THR A 504 17.57 -13.57 -19.59
CA THR A 504 18.10 -12.27 -20.00
C THR A 504 17.62 -11.12 -19.12
N LYS A 505 18.51 -10.20 -18.78
CA LYS A 505 18.20 -9.00 -18.02
C LYS A 505 17.26 -8.06 -18.77
N ASP A 506 17.50 -7.90 -20.07
CA ASP A 506 16.73 -7.08 -21.00
C ASP A 506 15.94 -7.98 -21.95
N TYR A 507 14.84 -7.48 -22.50
CA TYR A 507 13.99 -8.23 -23.42
C TYR A 507 13.78 -7.47 -24.73
N THR A 508 14.12 -8.10 -25.84
CA THR A 508 13.82 -7.60 -27.19
C THR A 508 12.66 -8.42 -27.76
N PRO A 509 11.46 -7.85 -27.89
CA PRO A 509 10.35 -8.54 -28.52
C PRO A 509 10.67 -8.92 -29.97
N THR A 510 10.30 -10.14 -30.35
CA THR A 510 10.58 -10.71 -31.70
C THR A 510 9.31 -10.92 -32.51
N VAL A 511 8.16 -10.58 -31.95
CA VAL A 511 6.85 -10.74 -32.59
C VAL A 511 6.19 -9.37 -32.71
N VAL A 512 5.61 -9.11 -33.88
CA VAL A 512 4.76 -7.92 -34.10
C VAL A 512 3.44 -8.11 -33.37
N GLU A 513 3.04 -7.12 -32.60
CA GLU A 513 1.80 -7.14 -31.84
C GLU A 513 0.69 -6.39 -32.60
N THR A 514 -0.52 -6.89 -32.52
CA THR A 514 -1.70 -6.28 -33.17
C THR A 514 -2.58 -5.48 -32.21
N ASN A 515 -2.41 -5.72 -30.92
CA ASN A 515 -3.14 -5.04 -29.84
C ASN A 515 -2.18 -4.48 -28.82
N THR A 516 -2.64 -3.52 -28.03
CA THR A 516 -1.89 -3.03 -26.87
C THR A 516 -1.45 -4.21 -26.00
N VAL A 517 -0.17 -4.28 -25.69
CA VAL A 517 0.46 -5.37 -24.95
C VAL A 517 1.21 -4.85 -23.74
N TYR A 518 1.23 -5.63 -22.69
CA TYR A 518 1.95 -5.36 -21.44
C TYR A 518 3.06 -6.38 -21.27
N PHE A 519 4.24 -5.92 -20.88
CA PHE A 519 5.38 -6.77 -20.56
C PHE A 519 5.79 -6.58 -19.11
N ARG A 520 6.08 -7.68 -18.40
CA ARG A 520 6.66 -7.65 -17.06
C ARG A 520 7.85 -8.60 -16.96
N ARG A 521 8.72 -8.33 -16.02
CA ARG A 521 9.87 -9.19 -15.72
C ARG A 521 9.73 -9.75 -14.32
N ILE A 522 9.88 -11.05 -14.19
CA ILE A 522 10.04 -11.75 -12.93
C ILE A 522 11.52 -11.99 -12.72
N ILE A 523 12.04 -11.65 -11.57
CA ILE A 523 13.39 -12.00 -11.15
C ILE A 523 13.32 -12.93 -9.96
N THR A 524 14.26 -13.87 -9.90
CA THR A 524 14.43 -14.77 -8.77
C THR A 524 15.90 -14.79 -8.41
N ASP A 525 16.22 -14.63 -7.13
CA ASP A 525 17.59 -14.65 -6.62
C ASP A 525 18.06 -16.06 -6.28
N SER A 526 19.30 -16.19 -5.87
CA SER A 526 19.90 -17.47 -5.44
C SER A 526 19.92 -17.65 -3.92
N SER A 527 19.10 -16.92 -3.18
CA SER A 527 19.04 -17.07 -1.72
C SER A 527 18.65 -18.48 -1.33
N PHE A 528 19.42 -19.08 -0.44
CA PHE A 528 19.12 -20.39 0.14
C PHE A 528 18.70 -20.22 1.60
N PRO A 529 17.73 -20.94 2.08
CA PRO A 529 16.94 -22.01 1.48
C PRO A 529 15.74 -21.53 0.64
N ILE A 530 15.45 -20.22 0.59
CA ILE A 530 14.34 -19.69 -0.17
C ILE A 530 14.85 -18.65 -1.15
N ASN A 531 14.55 -18.86 -2.43
CA ASN A 531 14.75 -17.86 -3.45
C ASN A 531 13.73 -16.74 -3.31
N LEU A 532 14.20 -15.52 -3.22
CA LEU A 532 13.31 -14.34 -3.27
C LEU A 532 12.90 -14.13 -4.73
N THR A 533 11.64 -13.76 -4.92
CA THR A 533 11.09 -13.48 -6.24
C THR A 533 10.40 -12.12 -6.22
N ASP A 534 10.65 -11.30 -7.25
CA ASP A 534 9.98 -10.02 -7.43
C ASP A 534 9.47 -9.86 -8.86
N VAL A 535 8.30 -9.23 -9.00
CA VAL A 535 7.64 -8.98 -10.27
C VAL A 535 7.63 -7.48 -10.54
N SER A 536 8.19 -7.07 -11.68
CA SER A 536 8.22 -5.66 -12.05
C SER A 536 6.81 -5.09 -12.29
N LYS A 537 6.68 -3.77 -12.17
CA LYS A 537 5.55 -3.05 -12.77
C LYS A 537 5.58 -3.27 -14.29
N PRO A 538 4.44 -3.52 -14.95
CA PRO A 538 4.43 -3.77 -16.39
C PRO A 538 4.75 -2.51 -17.20
N VAL A 539 5.43 -2.71 -18.34
CA VAL A 539 5.55 -1.72 -19.41
C VAL A 539 4.41 -1.93 -20.39
N GLN A 540 3.67 -0.86 -20.68
CA GLN A 540 2.60 -0.85 -21.67
C GLN A 540 3.14 -0.40 -23.02
N ILE A 541 2.92 -1.18 -24.06
CA ILE A 541 3.18 -0.81 -25.45
C ILE A 541 1.85 -0.66 -26.17
N ILE A 542 1.49 0.57 -26.47
CA ILE A 542 0.28 0.91 -27.23
C ILE A 542 0.54 0.64 -28.71
N VAL A 543 -0.20 -0.29 -29.29
CA VAL A 543 -0.13 -0.57 -30.74
C VAL A 543 -1.06 0.37 -31.48
N GLN A 544 -0.46 1.29 -32.24
CA GLN A 544 -1.19 2.25 -33.05
C GLN A 544 -1.58 1.62 -34.38
N PRO A 545 -2.83 1.74 -34.84
CA PRO A 545 -3.21 1.29 -36.17
C PRO A 545 -2.40 1.98 -37.25
N PHE A 546 -2.13 1.30 -38.35
CA PHE A 546 -1.41 1.87 -39.50
C PHE A 546 -2.25 3.00 -40.15
N ILE A 547 -1.57 4.07 -40.59
CA ILE A 547 -2.23 5.18 -41.25
C ILE A 547 -2.90 4.68 -42.54
N LYS A 548 -4.15 5.07 -42.78
CA LYS A 548 -4.92 4.75 -43.96
C LYS A 548 -5.28 6.00 -44.71
N ASN A 549 -5.56 5.81 -46.02
CA ASN A 549 -6.06 6.86 -46.91
C ASN A 549 -5.09 8.03 -47.17
N ASN A 550 -3.78 7.77 -47.08
CA ASN A 550 -2.80 8.77 -47.51
C ASN A 550 -2.73 8.81 -49.05
N ILE A 551 -3.82 9.28 -49.68
CA ILE A 551 -3.98 9.35 -51.11
C ILE A 551 -3.98 10.82 -51.53
N VAL A 552 -3.07 11.16 -52.42
CA VAL A 552 -2.97 12.47 -53.04
C VAL A 552 -3.38 12.39 -54.52
N GLY A 553 -3.57 13.51 -55.16
CA GLY A 553 -4.05 13.59 -56.54
C GLY A 553 -3.25 12.76 -57.54
N THR A 554 -3.84 12.44 -58.68
CA THR A 554 -3.25 11.61 -59.74
C THR A 554 -2.23 12.40 -60.55
N SER A 555 -1.38 11.65 -61.30
CA SER A 555 -0.46 12.22 -62.29
C SER A 555 -1.19 13.08 -63.30
N ASP A 556 -0.61 14.21 -63.66
CA ASP A 556 -1.13 15.14 -64.70
C ASP A 556 -0.03 15.47 -65.71
N THR A 557 -0.43 15.90 -66.87
CA THR A 557 0.49 16.34 -67.94
C THR A 557 0.24 17.79 -68.27
N ILE A 558 1.24 18.61 -68.03
CA ILE A 558 1.19 20.04 -68.28
C ILE A 558 2.22 20.43 -69.36
N CYS A 559 2.00 21.54 -70.05
CA CYS A 559 2.96 22.06 -71.02
C CYS A 559 4.19 22.63 -70.28
N PHE A 560 5.33 22.66 -70.99
CA PHE A 560 6.58 23.22 -70.50
C PHE A 560 6.38 24.64 -69.94
N ALA A 561 6.91 24.89 -68.76
CA ALA A 561 6.81 26.15 -68.01
C ALA A 561 5.37 26.55 -67.60
N GLN A 562 4.45 25.61 -67.51
CA GLN A 562 3.13 25.87 -66.94
C GLN A 562 3.10 25.54 -65.43
N ASN A 563 2.10 26.09 -64.77
CA ASN A 563 1.89 25.89 -63.35
C ASN A 563 1.16 24.57 -63.11
N PRO A 564 1.71 23.66 -62.27
CA PRO A 564 1.01 22.44 -61.91
C PRO A 564 -0.17 22.76 -60.97
N PRO A 565 -1.19 21.90 -60.95
CA PRO A 565 -2.27 22.02 -59.99
C PRO A 565 -1.78 21.73 -58.57
N THR A 566 -2.51 22.22 -57.57
CA THR A 566 -2.30 21.87 -56.16
C THR A 566 -2.63 20.39 -55.94
N PHE A 567 -1.74 19.66 -55.31
CA PHE A 567 -2.02 18.31 -54.85
C PHE A 567 -2.88 18.39 -53.58
N VAL A 568 -4.08 17.85 -53.64
CA VAL A 568 -5.01 17.83 -52.51
C VAL A 568 -5.25 16.41 -52.01
N SER A 569 -5.57 16.28 -50.75
CA SER A 569 -5.99 15.01 -50.14
C SER A 569 -7.23 14.47 -50.87
N GLN A 570 -7.17 13.24 -51.37
CA GLN A 570 -8.28 12.57 -52.05
C GLN A 570 -9.20 11.82 -51.11
N ALA A 571 -8.77 11.60 -49.87
CA ALA A 571 -9.55 10.94 -48.83
C ALA A 571 -9.16 11.45 -47.46
N ILE A 572 -10.08 11.33 -46.52
CA ILE A 572 -9.81 11.67 -45.10
C ILE A 572 -8.88 10.63 -44.51
N LEU A 573 -7.75 11.09 -43.92
CA LEU A 573 -6.83 10.24 -43.20
C LEU A 573 -7.52 9.55 -42.04
N GLN A 574 -7.17 8.30 -41.81
CA GLN A 574 -7.70 7.48 -40.73
C GLN A 574 -6.57 6.76 -39.98
N ASP A 575 -6.86 6.38 -38.75
CA ASP A 575 -5.98 5.60 -37.88
C ASP A 575 -4.71 6.37 -37.44
N GLY A 576 -3.59 5.71 -37.13
CA GLY A 576 -2.46 6.30 -36.44
C GLY A 576 -2.83 6.60 -34.97
N ASN A 577 -2.48 7.80 -34.49
CA ASN A 577 -2.94 8.34 -33.21
C ASN A 577 -3.99 9.45 -33.36
N GLY A 578 -4.48 9.68 -34.59
CA GLY A 578 -5.46 10.71 -34.93
C GLY A 578 -4.89 12.12 -35.06
N ILE A 579 -3.60 12.33 -34.82
CA ILE A 579 -2.90 13.60 -35.01
C ILE A 579 -1.89 13.40 -36.14
N TYR A 580 -2.00 14.20 -37.21
CA TYR A 580 -1.18 14.03 -38.40
C TYR A 580 -0.23 15.21 -38.58
N SER A 581 0.98 14.90 -39.03
CA SER A 581 1.95 15.85 -39.54
C SER A 581 2.38 15.42 -40.93
N PHE A 582 2.63 16.39 -41.78
CA PHE A 582 2.87 16.20 -43.21
C PHE A 582 4.27 16.61 -43.60
N LYS A 583 4.82 15.93 -44.61
CA LYS A 583 6.07 16.27 -45.23
C LYS A 583 6.01 15.92 -46.70
N TRP A 584 6.15 16.90 -47.56
CA TRP A 584 6.25 16.70 -48.99
C TRP A 584 7.69 16.57 -49.45
N GLN A 585 7.91 15.76 -50.46
CA GLN A 585 9.18 15.57 -51.13
C GLN A 585 8.99 15.60 -52.64
N VAL A 586 10.02 16.05 -53.36
CA VAL A 586 10.05 16.11 -54.82
C VAL A 586 11.25 15.33 -55.34
N SER A 587 11.06 14.68 -56.50
CA SER A 587 12.10 13.97 -57.26
C SER A 587 12.01 14.31 -58.73
N THR A 588 13.12 14.25 -59.46
CA THR A 588 13.17 14.37 -60.93
C THR A 588 13.55 13.05 -61.59
N ASP A 589 13.78 11.99 -60.81
CA ASP A 589 14.19 10.65 -61.30
C ASP A 589 13.34 9.52 -60.66
N ASP A 590 12.34 9.85 -59.83
CA ASP A 590 11.50 8.94 -59.05
C ASP A 590 12.26 8.02 -58.07
N ILE A 591 13.52 8.32 -57.82
CA ILE A 591 14.41 7.56 -56.92
C ILE A 591 14.88 8.42 -55.75
N ASN A 592 15.45 9.57 -56.09
CA ASN A 592 16.04 10.48 -55.09
C ASN A 592 15.06 11.61 -54.78
N TYR A 593 14.48 11.56 -53.56
CA TYR A 593 13.49 12.55 -53.10
C TYR A 593 14.12 13.57 -52.16
N PHE A 594 13.92 14.85 -52.46
CA PHE A 594 14.43 15.99 -51.70
C PHE A 594 13.28 16.85 -51.16
N LEU A 595 13.57 17.68 -50.16
CA LEU A 595 12.58 18.66 -49.71
C LEU A 595 12.38 19.74 -50.76
N PRO A 596 11.11 20.09 -51.11
CA PRO A 596 10.85 21.24 -51.95
C PRO A 596 11.17 22.55 -51.23
N VAL A 597 11.21 23.64 -52.01
CA VAL A 597 11.66 24.96 -51.51
C VAL A 597 10.58 25.64 -50.64
N ASN A 598 9.29 25.31 -50.81
CA ASN A 598 8.15 26.00 -50.18
C ASN A 598 7.21 25.04 -49.43
N ASP A 599 6.69 25.47 -48.27
CA ASP A 599 5.54 24.96 -47.50
C ASP A 599 5.28 23.45 -47.50
N TYR A 600 6.34 22.67 -47.35
CA TYR A 600 6.30 21.20 -47.46
C TYR A 600 5.72 20.47 -46.22
N THR A 601 5.09 21.20 -45.30
CA THR A 601 4.56 20.66 -44.03
C THR A 601 3.03 20.74 -43.94
N THR A 602 2.36 21.17 -45.03
CA THR A 602 0.89 21.26 -45.12
C THR A 602 0.27 19.97 -45.60
N GLU A 603 -1.02 19.77 -45.35
CA GLU A 603 -1.77 18.60 -45.83
C GLU A 603 -1.80 18.58 -47.36
N ASP A 604 -2.11 19.73 -48.00
CA ASP A 604 -2.09 19.94 -49.42
C ASP A 604 -0.79 20.64 -49.82
N TYR A 605 -0.38 20.47 -51.08
CA TYR A 605 0.86 21.05 -51.59
C TYR A 605 0.69 21.66 -52.98
N THR A 606 1.11 22.88 -53.15
CA THR A 606 1.19 23.55 -54.47
C THR A 606 2.63 23.55 -54.96
N PRO A 607 2.95 22.78 -56.01
CA PRO A 607 4.30 22.81 -56.60
C PRO A 607 4.70 24.21 -57.07
N PRO A 608 6.02 24.47 -57.20
CA PRO A 608 6.51 25.74 -57.76
C PRO A 608 5.94 25.99 -59.14
N PRO A 609 5.69 27.27 -59.51
CA PRO A 609 5.24 27.62 -60.86
C PRO A 609 6.31 27.32 -61.89
N GLU A 610 5.89 27.24 -63.19
CA GLU A 610 6.76 27.09 -64.34
C GLU A 610 7.67 25.83 -64.31
N LEU A 611 7.07 24.65 -64.07
CA LEU A 611 7.81 23.41 -64.13
C LEU A 611 8.44 23.15 -65.50
N LYS A 612 9.75 22.87 -65.53
CA LYS A 612 10.55 22.68 -66.75
C LYS A 612 10.98 21.23 -66.97
N VAL A 613 10.79 20.37 -65.98
CA VAL A 613 11.14 18.95 -66.02
C VAL A 613 10.05 18.12 -65.37
N THR A 614 9.90 16.89 -65.80
CA THR A 614 9.04 15.92 -65.13
C THR A 614 9.45 15.78 -63.66
N SER A 615 8.49 15.91 -62.78
CA SER A 615 8.74 15.87 -61.35
C SER A 615 7.73 14.98 -60.64
N TRP A 616 8.20 14.19 -59.73
CA TRP A 616 7.42 13.31 -58.86
C TRP A 616 7.31 13.92 -57.49
N TYR A 617 6.10 13.93 -56.94
CA TYR A 617 5.84 14.44 -55.58
C TYR A 617 5.21 13.34 -54.75
N ARG A 618 5.69 13.20 -53.51
CA ARG A 618 5.07 12.31 -52.55
C ARG A 618 4.84 13.01 -51.23
N ARG A 619 3.76 12.65 -50.56
CA ARG A 619 3.45 13.11 -49.19
C ARG A 619 3.76 12.02 -48.21
N THR A 620 4.62 12.29 -47.25
CA THR A 620 4.84 11.47 -46.06
C THR A 620 3.99 12.00 -44.93
N VAL A 621 3.15 11.15 -44.34
CA VAL A 621 2.28 11.44 -43.19
C VAL A 621 2.85 10.72 -42.00
N THR A 622 3.02 11.44 -40.89
CA THR A 622 3.41 10.89 -39.61
C THR A 622 2.29 11.08 -38.61
N SER A 623 1.93 10.02 -37.89
CA SER A 623 0.91 10.03 -36.84
C SER A 623 1.40 9.17 -35.66
N GLY A 624 1.88 9.83 -34.62
CA GLY A 624 2.55 9.16 -33.50
C GLY A 624 3.80 8.42 -33.96
N ARG A 625 3.79 7.08 -33.90
CA ARG A 625 4.90 6.22 -34.34
C ARG A 625 4.68 5.66 -35.77
N CYS A 626 3.53 5.90 -36.33
CA CYS A 626 3.25 5.44 -37.70
C CYS A 626 3.70 6.48 -38.72
N VAL A 627 4.29 5.99 -39.82
CA VAL A 627 4.71 6.79 -40.98
C VAL A 627 4.21 6.09 -42.23
N ASP A 628 3.57 6.84 -43.10
CA ASP A 628 3.08 6.37 -44.40
C ASP A 628 3.43 7.37 -45.51
N SER A 629 3.78 6.87 -46.69
CA SER A 629 4.12 7.68 -47.85
C SER A 629 3.24 7.33 -49.01
N SER A 630 2.64 8.36 -49.68
CA SER A 630 1.78 8.21 -50.83
C SER A 630 2.55 7.81 -52.11
#